data_e99fb4f21eca2bc9fea4fbec8608da2c
#
_entry.id   e99fb4f21eca2bc9fea4fbec8608da2c
#
_cell.length_a   1.000
_cell.length_b   1.000
_cell.length_c   1.000
_cell.angle_alpha   90.00
_cell.angle_beta   90.00
_cell.angle_gamma   90.00
#
_symmetry.space_group_name_H-M   'P 1'
#
loop_
_entity.id
_entity.type
_entity.pdbx_description
1 polymer ?
#
loop_
_entity_poly.entity_id
_entity_poly.type
_entity_poly.pdbx_seq_one_letter_code
_entity_poly.pdbx_strand_id
1 'polypeptide(L)'
;MKFTIIAAAAALASTAAAFPVTATVNCRSGPGTGYAVKKSYTKGNAVTISCQTGGTSVNGNSIWDKTSDGCYVADYYVKTGSSGYVKPKCTGVPSGGGSCKAPKSNAATVDLIAEFEGFVPNVYTDATGHATVGYGHLCQKSKCSEVPYHIPLTKANGKKLLASDIGVYEKCVTAMLNSKAKLNLNQYGALVSLTFNMGCGAIKSSAIVTRLNKGEKATTVISGEFPKWVHGGGKVLPGLVRRRKAEVALAKKTAGKALPC
;
A
#
# COMPACT_ATOMS: atom_id res chain seq x y z
N MET A 1 50.95 -50.87 -14.63
CA MET A 1 49.74 -50.97 -13.82
C MET A 1 49.15 -49.56 -13.68
N LYS A 2 47.99 -49.28 -14.31
CA LYS A 2 47.31 -47.99 -14.23
C LYS A 2 46.20 -48.15 -13.20
N PHE A 3 46.31 -47.42 -12.07
CA PHE A 3 45.25 -47.35 -11.05
C PHE A 3 44.24 -46.27 -11.46
N THR A 4 43.03 -46.67 -11.74
CA THR A 4 41.89 -45.78 -12.00
C THR A 4 41.25 -45.50 -10.65
N ILE A 5 41.33 -44.25 -10.17
CA ILE A 5 40.61 -43.78 -8.96
C ILE A 5 39.21 -43.41 -9.37
N ILE A 6 38.18 -44.18 -8.93
CA ILE A 6 36.79 -43.83 -9.09
C ILE A 6 36.41 -42.91 -7.90
N ALA A 7 36.24 -41.62 -8.18
CA ALA A 7 35.71 -40.68 -7.21
C ALA A 7 34.20 -40.85 -7.12
N ALA A 8 33.71 -41.42 -6.02
CA ALA A 8 32.28 -41.46 -5.70
C ALA A 8 31.81 -40.07 -5.24
N ALA A 9 31.05 -39.38 -6.07
CA ALA A 9 30.38 -38.14 -5.68
C ALA A 9 29.19 -38.48 -4.80
N ALA A 10 29.32 -38.27 -3.49
CA ALA A 10 28.22 -38.35 -2.53
C ALA A 10 27.27 -37.15 -2.76
N ALA A 11 26.13 -37.38 -3.37
CA ALA A 11 25.06 -36.39 -3.46
C ALA A 11 24.47 -36.17 -2.07
N LEU A 12 24.82 -35.05 -1.43
CA LEU A 12 24.17 -34.58 -0.22
C LEU A 12 22.72 -34.18 -0.55
N ALA A 13 21.77 -35.07 -0.31
CA ALA A 13 20.36 -34.75 -0.34
C ALA A 13 20.06 -33.75 0.80
N SER A 14 19.99 -32.48 0.47
CA SER A 14 19.54 -31.43 1.39
C SER A 14 18.06 -31.69 1.71
N THR A 15 17.78 -32.23 2.88
CA THR A 15 16.40 -32.34 3.39
C THR A 15 15.86 -30.93 3.61
N ALA A 16 14.88 -30.54 2.80
CA ALA A 16 14.23 -29.24 2.94
C ALA A 16 13.52 -29.18 4.31
N ALA A 17 13.98 -28.30 5.19
CA ALA A 17 13.37 -28.11 6.50
C ALA A 17 11.90 -27.69 6.36
N ALA A 18 11.02 -28.44 7.03
CA ALA A 18 9.59 -28.16 7.11
C ALA A 18 9.29 -27.48 8.46
N PHE A 19 8.43 -26.47 8.44
CA PHE A 19 8.10 -25.63 9.59
C PHE A 19 6.61 -25.82 9.96
N PRO A 20 6.28 -26.11 11.24
CA PRO A 20 4.89 -26.26 11.65
C PRO A 20 4.15 -24.93 11.66
N VAL A 21 2.86 -24.93 11.28
CA VAL A 21 1.98 -23.78 11.44
C VAL A 21 1.34 -23.78 12.83
N THR A 22 1.26 -22.59 13.44
CA THR A 22 0.81 -22.38 14.82
C THR A 22 -0.71 -22.24 14.95
N ALA A 23 -1.39 -21.94 13.83
CA ALA A 23 -2.85 -21.82 13.72
C ALA A 23 -3.29 -22.26 12.33
N THR A 24 -4.60 -22.41 12.10
CA THR A 24 -5.13 -22.58 10.73
C THR A 24 -4.84 -21.33 9.93
N VAL A 25 -4.11 -21.47 8.80
CA VAL A 25 -3.66 -20.38 7.96
C VAL A 25 -4.00 -20.61 6.49
N ASN A 26 -4.46 -19.55 5.84
CA ASN A 26 -4.74 -19.57 4.42
C ASN A 26 -3.44 -19.46 3.60
N CYS A 27 -3.25 -20.38 2.66
CA CYS A 27 -2.24 -20.30 1.63
C CYS A 27 -2.82 -19.61 0.39
N ARG A 28 -2.23 -18.49 0.01
CA ARG A 28 -2.79 -17.56 -0.96
C ARG A 28 -1.99 -17.53 -2.26
N SER A 29 -2.60 -17.02 -3.33
CA SER A 29 -1.93 -16.88 -4.63
C SER A 29 -0.79 -15.86 -4.65
N GLY A 30 -0.64 -15.06 -3.57
CA GLY A 30 0.41 -14.05 -3.44
C GLY A 30 0.60 -13.62 -1.99
N PRO A 31 1.65 -12.80 -1.70
CA PRO A 31 2.05 -12.43 -0.36
C PRO A 31 1.17 -11.31 0.24
N GLY A 32 -0.05 -11.64 0.64
CA GLY A 32 -0.96 -10.68 1.25
C GLY A 32 -2.37 -11.20 1.46
N THR A 33 -3.09 -10.60 2.40
CA THR A 33 -4.45 -10.98 2.80
C THR A 33 -5.50 -10.73 1.71
N GLY A 34 -5.21 -9.86 0.74
CA GLY A 34 -6.09 -9.58 -0.41
C GLY A 34 -5.99 -10.59 -1.56
N TYR A 35 -5.04 -11.52 -1.51
CA TYR A 35 -4.91 -12.54 -2.56
C TYR A 35 -5.88 -13.70 -2.35
N ALA A 36 -6.32 -14.32 -3.46
CA ALA A 36 -7.21 -15.47 -3.42
C ALA A 36 -6.60 -16.63 -2.61
N VAL A 37 -7.44 -17.26 -1.79
CA VAL A 37 -7.07 -18.48 -1.05
C VAL A 37 -7.00 -19.65 -2.03
N LYS A 38 -5.86 -20.32 -2.09
CA LYS A 38 -5.67 -21.55 -2.88
C LYS A 38 -5.99 -22.80 -2.06
N LYS A 39 -5.55 -22.81 -0.80
CA LYS A 39 -5.79 -23.88 0.18
C LYS A 39 -5.55 -23.35 1.59
N SER A 40 -5.80 -24.14 2.61
CA SER A 40 -5.47 -23.83 3.99
C SER A 40 -4.61 -24.93 4.61
N TYR A 41 -3.75 -24.57 5.53
CA TYR A 41 -3.05 -25.49 6.43
C TYR A 41 -3.70 -25.42 7.80
N THR A 42 -3.97 -26.55 8.40
CA THR A 42 -4.48 -26.64 9.77
C THR A 42 -3.32 -26.55 10.77
N LYS A 43 -3.60 -26.13 12.00
CA LYS A 43 -2.62 -26.08 13.10
C LYS A 43 -1.85 -27.41 13.19
N GLY A 44 -0.54 -27.33 13.26
CA GLY A 44 0.35 -28.49 13.33
C GLY A 44 0.79 -29.06 11.98
N ASN A 45 0.16 -28.70 10.85
CA ASN A 45 0.70 -29.04 9.55
C ASN A 45 2.10 -28.42 9.37
N ALA A 46 2.99 -29.13 8.69
CA ALA A 46 4.29 -28.62 8.32
C ALA A 46 4.27 -28.04 6.91
N VAL A 47 4.91 -26.89 6.72
CA VAL A 47 5.11 -26.23 5.42
C VAL A 47 6.59 -26.20 5.08
N THR A 48 6.93 -26.57 3.86
CA THR A 48 8.27 -26.39 3.31
C THR A 48 8.34 -25.02 2.65
N ILE A 49 9.23 -24.15 3.14
CA ILE A 49 9.42 -22.80 2.60
C ILE A 49 10.46 -22.84 1.48
N SER A 50 10.06 -22.46 0.29
CA SER A 50 10.96 -22.34 -0.88
C SER A 50 11.74 -21.02 -0.85
N CYS A 51 11.06 -19.92 -0.56
CA CYS A 51 11.62 -18.57 -0.44
C CYS A 51 10.70 -17.67 0.35
N GLN A 52 11.17 -16.50 0.78
CA GLN A 52 10.39 -15.54 1.57
C GLN A 52 10.34 -14.17 0.90
N THR A 53 9.28 -13.40 1.13
CA THR A 53 9.12 -12.07 0.57
C THR A 53 8.32 -11.16 1.49
N GLY A 54 8.45 -9.86 1.32
CA GLY A 54 7.60 -8.89 2.00
C GLY A 54 6.19 -8.86 1.39
N GLY A 55 5.19 -8.59 2.23
CA GLY A 55 3.80 -8.49 1.81
C GLY A 55 2.94 -7.72 2.82
N THR A 56 1.63 -7.97 2.80
CA THR A 56 0.69 -7.35 3.76
C THR A 56 1.08 -7.73 5.19
N SER A 57 1.19 -6.74 6.09
CA SER A 57 1.47 -7.00 7.51
C SER A 57 0.32 -7.78 8.16
N VAL A 58 0.68 -8.84 8.89
CA VAL A 58 -0.23 -9.67 9.70
C VAL A 58 0.31 -9.65 11.12
N ASN A 59 -0.43 -9.05 12.03
CA ASN A 59 -0.04 -8.89 13.45
C ASN A 59 1.39 -8.33 13.63
N GLY A 60 1.76 -7.32 12.83
CA GLY A 60 3.07 -6.69 12.90
C GLY A 60 4.17 -7.36 12.07
N ASN A 61 3.97 -8.57 11.56
CA ASN A 61 4.91 -9.27 10.70
C ASN A 61 4.51 -9.12 9.21
N SER A 62 5.41 -8.60 8.38
CA SER A 62 5.20 -8.42 6.94
C SER A 62 5.85 -9.49 6.07
N ILE A 63 6.48 -10.51 6.67
CA ILE A 63 7.09 -11.61 5.93
C ILE A 63 6.02 -12.61 5.48
N TRP A 64 6.16 -13.09 4.27
CA TRP A 64 5.33 -14.14 3.66
C TRP A 64 6.21 -15.25 3.12
N ASP A 65 5.83 -16.48 3.45
CA ASP A 65 6.54 -17.69 3.08
C ASP A 65 5.91 -18.28 1.81
N LYS A 66 6.68 -18.37 0.73
CA LYS A 66 6.27 -19.14 -0.43
C LYS A 66 6.53 -20.60 -0.14
N THR A 67 5.46 -21.39 -0.08
CA THR A 67 5.55 -22.84 0.16
C THR A 67 5.94 -23.59 -1.11
N SER A 68 6.42 -24.81 -0.95
CA SER A 68 6.64 -25.76 -2.08
C SER A 68 5.39 -26.00 -2.91
N ASP A 69 4.20 -25.80 -2.34
CA ASP A 69 2.91 -25.91 -3.05
C ASP A 69 2.61 -24.68 -3.95
N GLY A 70 3.53 -23.74 -4.06
CA GLY A 70 3.42 -22.58 -4.93
C GLY A 70 2.41 -21.53 -4.48
N CYS A 71 2.04 -21.52 -3.18
CA CYS A 71 1.22 -20.49 -2.57
C CYS A 71 1.94 -19.82 -1.39
N TYR A 72 1.37 -18.76 -0.84
CA TYR A 72 1.99 -17.93 0.19
C TYR A 72 1.22 -17.99 1.50
N VAL A 73 1.92 -18.21 2.62
CA VAL A 73 1.38 -18.12 3.98
C VAL A 73 2.05 -16.96 4.72
N ALA A 74 1.33 -16.32 5.64
CA ALA A 74 1.93 -15.30 6.50
C ALA A 74 2.90 -15.96 7.48
N ASP A 75 4.16 -15.52 7.50
CA ASP A 75 5.24 -16.03 8.36
C ASP A 75 4.88 -15.96 9.86
N TYR A 76 4.05 -14.98 10.26
CA TYR A 76 3.51 -14.88 11.61
C TYR A 76 2.92 -16.20 12.14
N TYR A 77 2.32 -17.00 11.27
CA TYR A 77 1.71 -18.28 11.63
C TYR A 77 2.63 -19.49 11.41
N VAL A 78 3.87 -19.29 10.97
CA VAL A 78 4.84 -20.35 10.71
C VAL A 78 5.96 -20.31 11.76
N LYS A 79 6.20 -21.43 12.45
CA LYS A 79 7.22 -21.50 13.51
C LYS A 79 8.61 -21.64 12.88
N THR A 80 9.12 -20.56 12.29
CA THR A 80 10.45 -20.50 11.68
C THR A 80 11.57 -20.37 12.72
N GLY A 81 11.25 -19.92 13.93
CA GLY A 81 12.23 -19.67 15.01
C GLY A 81 12.97 -18.32 14.84
N SER A 82 12.58 -17.48 13.91
CA SER A 82 13.21 -16.18 13.65
C SER A 82 12.14 -15.12 13.35
N SER A 83 12.40 -13.88 13.71
CA SER A 83 11.60 -12.72 13.28
C SER A 83 12.06 -12.14 11.92
N GLY A 84 13.11 -12.70 11.33
CA GLY A 84 13.66 -12.31 10.03
C GLY A 84 13.54 -13.42 8.99
N TYR A 85 14.12 -13.19 7.80
CA TYR A 85 14.15 -14.17 6.74
C TYR A 85 15.02 -15.38 7.12
N VAL A 86 14.46 -16.60 7.01
CA VAL A 86 15.16 -17.88 7.21
C VAL A 86 15.44 -18.60 5.88
N LYS A 87 14.91 -18.08 4.79
CA LYS A 87 15.11 -18.56 3.43
C LYS A 87 15.49 -17.40 2.50
N PRO A 88 16.11 -17.66 1.35
CA PRO A 88 16.42 -16.62 0.36
C PRO A 88 15.18 -15.80 -0.02
N LYS A 89 15.36 -14.54 -0.39
CA LYS A 89 14.25 -13.75 -0.95
C LYS A 89 13.76 -14.38 -2.24
N CYS A 90 12.44 -14.43 -2.40
CA CYS A 90 11.83 -14.96 -3.62
C CYS A 90 12.27 -14.12 -4.83
N THR A 91 12.87 -14.77 -5.84
CA THR A 91 13.08 -14.21 -7.15
C THR A 91 11.85 -14.54 -8.01
N GLY A 92 11.35 -13.59 -8.83
CA GLY A 92 10.21 -13.84 -9.70
C GLY A 92 8.90 -14.09 -8.94
N VAL A 93 8.73 -13.46 -7.77
CA VAL A 93 7.41 -13.44 -7.11
C VAL A 93 6.41 -12.90 -8.13
N PRO A 94 5.30 -13.62 -8.42
CA PRO A 94 4.20 -12.98 -9.11
C PRO A 94 3.79 -11.80 -8.22
N SER A 95 4.20 -10.62 -8.60
CA SER A 95 3.65 -9.39 -8.05
C SER A 95 2.19 -9.34 -8.48
N GLY A 96 1.37 -9.97 -7.72
CA GLY A 96 -0.06 -9.72 -7.74
C GLY A 96 -0.45 -8.66 -6.71
N GLY A 97 -0.06 -7.61 -6.93
CA GLY A 97 0.36 -6.28 -7.14
C GLY A 97 1.79 -6.27 -7.64
N GLY A 98 1.98 -6.09 -8.91
CA GLY A 98 3.28 -5.78 -9.46
C GLY A 98 3.96 -4.81 -8.51
N SER A 99 5.30 -4.87 -8.42
CA SER A 99 6.10 -3.76 -7.91
C SER A 99 5.91 -2.57 -8.84
N CYS A 100 4.66 -2.18 -8.96
CA CYS A 100 4.18 -0.97 -9.54
C CYS A 100 4.64 0.10 -8.57
N LYS A 101 5.74 0.75 -8.90
CA LYS A 101 6.11 1.97 -8.19
C LYS A 101 4.87 2.85 -8.24
N ALA A 102 4.30 3.15 -7.08
CA ALA A 102 3.09 3.94 -7.01
C ALA A 102 3.26 5.19 -7.89
N PRO A 103 2.35 5.45 -8.83
CA PRO A 103 2.41 6.66 -9.64
C PRO A 103 2.47 7.89 -8.74
N LYS A 104 3.22 8.89 -9.16
CA LYS A 104 3.21 10.17 -8.47
C LYS A 104 1.98 10.97 -8.85
N SER A 105 1.34 11.55 -7.85
CA SER A 105 0.24 12.49 -8.06
C SER A 105 0.72 13.68 -8.89
N ASN A 106 -0.06 14.08 -9.89
CA ASN A 106 0.24 15.23 -10.72
C ASN A 106 -0.01 16.56 -9.98
N ALA A 107 0.42 17.66 -10.57
CA ALA A 107 0.25 19.00 -9.99
C ALA A 107 -1.22 19.32 -9.68
N ALA A 108 -2.17 18.92 -10.54
CA ALA A 108 -3.60 19.14 -10.33
C ALA A 108 -4.13 18.46 -9.07
N THR A 109 -3.59 17.29 -8.72
CA THR A 109 -3.91 16.57 -7.46
C THR A 109 -3.34 17.30 -6.25
N VAL A 110 -2.06 17.71 -6.32
CA VAL A 110 -1.40 18.45 -5.24
C VAL A 110 -2.12 19.78 -4.98
N ASP A 111 -2.47 20.51 -6.05
CA ASP A 111 -3.18 21.78 -5.97
C ASP A 111 -4.57 21.61 -5.33
N LEU A 112 -5.30 20.55 -5.72
CA LEU A 112 -6.60 20.25 -5.13
C LEU A 112 -6.49 19.97 -3.63
N ILE A 113 -5.54 19.14 -3.20
CA ILE A 113 -5.36 18.84 -1.78
C ILE A 113 -4.95 20.12 -1.04
N ALA A 114 -4.00 20.89 -1.56
CA ALA A 114 -3.52 22.13 -0.96
C ALA A 114 -4.66 23.17 -0.78
N GLU A 115 -5.65 23.22 -1.68
CA GLU A 115 -6.82 24.09 -1.55
C GLU A 115 -7.66 23.79 -0.32
N PHE A 116 -7.80 22.51 0.05
CA PHE A 116 -8.62 22.07 1.18
C PHE A 116 -7.89 22.02 2.52
N GLU A 117 -6.56 21.88 2.53
CA GLU A 117 -5.78 21.80 3.78
C GLU A 117 -5.42 23.19 4.35
N GLY A 118 -5.37 24.22 3.53
CA GLY A 118 -4.89 25.54 3.94
C GLY A 118 -3.36 25.58 4.05
N PHE A 119 -2.79 26.80 4.11
CA PHE A 119 -1.33 26.99 4.13
C PHE A 119 -0.90 27.84 5.32
N VAL A 120 -0.01 27.29 6.14
CA VAL A 120 0.64 28.01 7.25
C VAL A 120 2.16 27.99 7.06
N PRO A 121 2.81 29.16 6.81
CA PRO A 121 4.24 29.21 6.46
C PRO A 121 5.17 28.87 7.62
N ASN A 122 4.77 29.15 8.85
CA ASN A 122 5.55 28.92 10.06
C ASN A 122 5.12 27.65 10.78
N VAL A 123 5.99 27.14 11.65
CA VAL A 123 5.62 26.03 12.55
C VAL A 123 4.55 26.53 13.52
N TYR A 124 3.50 25.77 13.68
CA TYR A 124 2.42 26.01 14.65
C TYR A 124 2.05 24.70 15.36
N THR A 125 1.33 24.81 16.45
CA THR A 125 0.75 23.63 17.14
C THR A 125 -0.66 23.42 16.63
N ASP A 126 -0.93 22.22 16.10
CA ASP A 126 -2.25 21.86 15.61
C ASP A 126 -3.24 21.59 16.76
N ALA A 127 -4.53 21.33 16.44
CA ALA A 127 -5.57 21.09 17.44
C ALA A 127 -5.34 19.82 18.28
N THR A 128 -4.42 18.95 17.87
CA THR A 128 -4.04 17.70 18.58
C THR A 128 -2.74 17.85 19.37
N GLY A 129 -2.15 19.04 19.39
CA GLY A 129 -0.94 19.36 20.14
C GLY A 129 0.37 19.05 19.41
N HIS A 130 0.33 18.78 18.11
CA HIS A 130 1.52 18.44 17.32
C HIS A 130 2.06 19.65 16.55
N ALA A 131 3.39 19.78 16.53
CA ALA A 131 4.06 20.77 15.70
C ALA A 131 3.82 20.45 14.21
N THR A 132 3.35 21.45 13.47
CA THR A 132 2.87 21.30 12.09
C THR A 132 3.33 22.49 11.25
N VAL A 133 3.55 22.30 9.94
CA VAL A 133 3.94 23.39 9.01
C VAL A 133 3.38 23.16 7.60
N GLY A 134 3.25 24.21 6.81
CA GLY A 134 2.86 24.15 5.41
C GLY A 134 1.39 23.79 5.20
N TYR A 135 1.12 22.72 4.52
CA TYR A 135 -0.22 22.15 4.25
C TYR A 135 -0.52 20.96 5.18
N GLY A 136 -0.19 21.09 6.47
CA GLY A 136 -0.46 20.04 7.45
C GLY A 136 0.65 19.00 7.61
N HIS A 137 1.89 19.33 7.26
CA HIS A 137 3.04 18.47 7.54
C HIS A 137 3.29 18.37 9.04
N LEU A 138 3.15 17.17 9.60
CA LEU A 138 3.48 16.88 11.01
C LEU A 138 4.99 16.77 11.17
N CYS A 139 5.57 17.67 11.98
CA CYS A 139 7.00 17.69 12.25
C CYS A 139 7.45 16.42 12.98
N GLN A 140 8.45 15.74 12.43
CA GLN A 140 9.03 14.53 13.02
C GLN A 140 10.17 14.85 13.99
N LYS A 141 10.76 16.05 13.88
CA LYS A 141 11.86 16.51 14.69
C LYS A 141 11.57 17.91 15.25
N SER A 142 12.29 18.29 16.30
CA SER A 142 12.17 19.62 16.88
C SER A 142 12.32 20.71 15.82
N LYS A 143 11.43 21.72 15.88
CA LYS A 143 11.38 22.84 14.92
C LYS A 143 11.25 22.43 13.47
N CYS A 144 10.70 21.24 13.17
CA CYS A 144 10.60 20.66 11.82
C CYS A 144 11.95 20.59 11.07
N SER A 145 13.03 20.24 11.76
CA SER A 145 14.38 20.24 11.17
C SER A 145 14.60 19.16 10.11
N GLU A 146 13.65 18.24 9.91
CA GLU A 146 13.62 17.29 8.81
C GLU A 146 13.14 17.89 7.49
N VAL A 147 12.44 19.05 7.54
CA VAL A 147 11.91 19.70 6.33
C VAL A 147 13.06 20.29 5.52
N PRO A 148 13.24 19.91 4.24
CA PRO A 148 14.40 20.30 3.44
C PRO A 148 14.27 21.72 2.85
N TYR A 149 13.41 22.55 3.43
CA TYR A 149 13.14 23.91 2.98
C TYR A 149 13.25 24.90 4.14
N HIS A 150 13.71 26.12 3.83
CA HIS A 150 13.74 27.17 4.83
C HIS A 150 12.33 27.51 5.33
N ILE A 151 12.17 27.64 6.65
CA ILE A 151 10.96 28.12 7.32
C ILE A 151 11.17 29.58 7.70
N PRO A 152 10.27 30.47 7.34
CA PRO A 152 8.92 30.32 6.78
C PRO A 152 8.90 29.71 5.38
N LEU A 153 7.99 28.75 5.16
CA LEU A 153 7.83 28.13 3.86
C LEU A 153 7.21 29.12 2.86
N THR A 154 7.66 29.03 1.60
CA THR A 154 6.88 29.59 0.48
C THR A 154 5.76 28.59 0.11
N LYS A 155 4.67 29.07 -0.51
CA LYS A 155 3.59 28.19 -1.02
C LYS A 155 4.14 27.12 -1.98
N ALA A 156 5.12 27.47 -2.80
CA ALA A 156 5.77 26.53 -3.71
C ALA A 156 6.49 25.40 -2.97
N ASN A 157 7.28 25.73 -1.94
CA ASN A 157 7.97 24.73 -1.13
C ASN A 157 6.99 23.92 -0.26
N GLY A 158 5.92 24.55 0.25
CA GLY A 158 4.83 23.86 0.92
C GLY A 158 4.16 22.82 0.04
N LYS A 159 3.89 23.13 -1.25
CA LYS A 159 3.35 22.13 -2.21
C LYS A 159 4.33 21.00 -2.52
N LYS A 160 5.63 21.27 -2.59
CA LYS A 160 6.66 20.21 -2.74
C LYS A 160 6.70 19.29 -1.53
N LEU A 161 6.58 19.86 -0.31
CA LEU A 161 6.49 19.09 0.93
C LEU A 161 5.22 18.24 0.95
N LEU A 162 4.06 18.82 0.65
CA LEU A 162 2.79 18.08 0.51
C LEU A 162 2.89 16.95 -0.51
N ALA A 163 3.53 17.18 -1.66
CA ALA A 163 3.74 16.14 -2.68
C ALA A 163 4.60 14.96 -2.15
N SER A 164 5.50 15.22 -1.20
CA SER A 164 6.22 14.16 -0.49
C SER A 164 5.32 13.41 0.50
N ASP A 165 4.54 14.15 1.29
CA ASP A 165 3.69 13.60 2.36
C ASP A 165 2.59 12.71 1.82
N ILE A 166 1.97 13.06 0.69
CA ILE A 166 0.94 12.24 0.06
C ILE A 166 1.47 10.90 -0.49
N GLY A 167 2.80 10.72 -0.56
CA GLY A 167 3.43 9.50 -1.05
C GLY A 167 3.01 8.22 -0.31
N VAL A 168 2.66 8.29 0.97
CA VAL A 168 2.12 7.16 1.73
C VAL A 168 0.75 6.75 1.25
N TYR A 169 -0.08 7.71 0.85
CA TYR A 169 -1.43 7.50 0.30
C TYR A 169 -1.37 7.02 -1.14
N GLU A 170 -0.41 7.48 -1.94
CA GLU A 170 -0.12 6.95 -3.27
C GLU A 170 0.18 5.45 -3.21
N LYS A 171 1.08 5.04 -2.30
CA LYS A 171 1.39 3.63 -2.05
C LYS A 171 0.16 2.85 -1.59
N CYS A 172 -0.63 3.44 -0.68
CA CYS A 172 -1.85 2.83 -0.17
C CYS A 172 -2.88 2.58 -1.29
N VAL A 173 -3.17 3.60 -2.12
CA VAL A 173 -4.11 3.49 -3.25
C VAL A 173 -3.63 2.43 -4.24
N THR A 174 -2.34 2.44 -4.58
CA THR A 174 -1.77 1.46 -5.50
C THR A 174 -1.87 0.02 -4.95
N ALA A 175 -1.64 -0.16 -3.64
CA ALA A 175 -1.68 -1.48 -3.01
C ALA A 175 -3.09 -2.07 -2.85
N MET A 176 -4.14 -1.23 -2.80
CA MET A 176 -5.52 -1.71 -2.66
C MET A 176 -6.19 -2.04 -3.99
N LEU A 177 -5.60 -1.65 -5.12
CA LEU A 177 -6.15 -1.85 -6.45
C LEU A 177 -5.42 -2.98 -7.20
N ASN A 178 -6.18 -3.80 -7.93
CA ASN A 178 -5.66 -4.86 -8.78
C ASN A 178 -5.55 -4.43 -10.25
N SER A 179 -5.06 -5.30 -11.13
CA SER A 179 -4.86 -5.03 -12.56
C SER A 179 -6.12 -4.73 -13.37
N LYS A 180 -7.32 -5.01 -12.82
CA LYS A 180 -8.60 -4.68 -13.47
C LYS A 180 -8.96 -3.21 -13.28
N ALA A 181 -8.44 -2.56 -12.23
CA ALA A 181 -8.68 -1.14 -11.96
C ALA A 181 -7.87 -0.28 -12.94
N LYS A 182 -8.55 0.31 -13.93
CA LYS A 182 -7.93 1.18 -14.94
C LYS A 182 -8.21 2.64 -14.59
N LEU A 183 -7.16 3.39 -14.24
CA LEU A 183 -7.27 4.81 -13.86
C LEU A 183 -6.29 5.66 -14.67
N ASN A 184 -6.72 6.86 -15.05
CA ASN A 184 -5.81 7.92 -15.47
C ASN A 184 -5.23 8.66 -14.23
N LEU A 185 -4.24 9.54 -14.43
CA LEU A 185 -3.58 10.26 -13.35
C LEU A 185 -4.55 11.14 -12.53
N ASN A 186 -5.59 11.72 -13.14
CA ASN A 186 -6.57 12.52 -12.42
C ASN A 186 -7.55 11.68 -11.60
N GLN A 187 -7.96 10.52 -12.09
CA GLN A 187 -8.79 9.56 -11.36
C GLN A 187 -8.01 8.95 -10.18
N TYR A 188 -6.75 8.62 -10.42
CA TYR A 188 -5.83 8.17 -9.37
C TYR A 188 -5.64 9.27 -8.32
N GLY A 189 -5.37 10.50 -8.74
CA GLY A 189 -5.20 11.64 -7.85
C GLY A 189 -6.45 11.98 -7.03
N ALA A 190 -7.63 11.89 -7.61
CA ALA A 190 -8.89 12.04 -6.87
C ALA A 190 -9.04 10.99 -5.77
N LEU A 191 -8.66 9.74 -6.06
CA LEU A 191 -8.68 8.66 -5.08
C LEU A 191 -7.60 8.85 -3.99
N VAL A 192 -6.41 9.37 -4.36
CA VAL A 192 -5.36 9.76 -3.40
C VAL A 192 -5.87 10.87 -2.49
N SER A 193 -6.54 11.92 -3.01
CA SER A 193 -7.13 13.00 -2.22
C SER A 193 -8.20 12.50 -1.24
N LEU A 194 -9.09 11.62 -1.69
CA LEU A 194 -10.09 10.99 -0.82
C LEU A 194 -9.41 10.16 0.27
N THR A 195 -8.39 9.38 -0.08
CA THR A 195 -7.65 8.51 0.85
C THR A 195 -6.84 9.34 1.86
N PHE A 196 -6.26 10.45 1.44
CA PHE A 196 -5.60 11.42 2.31
C PHE A 196 -6.57 11.96 3.37
N ASN A 197 -7.78 12.33 2.97
CA ASN A 197 -8.78 12.91 3.86
C ASN A 197 -9.46 11.88 4.79
N MET A 198 -9.74 10.66 4.30
CA MET A 198 -10.56 9.66 5.01
C MET A 198 -9.74 8.53 5.63
N GLY A 199 -8.46 8.44 5.30
CA GLY A 199 -7.56 7.37 5.74
C GLY A 199 -7.60 6.12 4.88
N CYS A 200 -6.45 5.44 4.79
CA CYS A 200 -6.28 4.21 4.01
C CYS A 200 -7.21 3.06 4.43
N GLY A 201 -7.43 2.88 5.73
CA GLY A 201 -8.24 1.79 6.26
C GLY A 201 -9.69 1.86 5.79
N ALA A 202 -10.30 3.05 5.89
CA ALA A 202 -11.68 3.29 5.49
C ALA A 202 -11.88 3.07 3.98
N ILE A 203 -10.96 3.59 3.15
CA ILE A 203 -11.08 3.46 1.70
C ILE A 203 -10.83 2.02 1.24
N LYS A 204 -9.88 1.30 1.83
CA LYS A 204 -9.56 -0.08 1.49
C LYS A 204 -10.76 -1.03 1.59
N SER A 205 -11.62 -0.84 2.58
CA SER A 205 -12.83 -1.66 2.81
C SER A 205 -14.08 -1.13 2.10
N SER A 206 -13.97 -0.06 1.32
CA SER A 206 -15.11 0.61 0.71
C SER A 206 -15.62 -0.07 -0.57
N ALA A 207 -16.85 0.28 -0.94
CA ALA A 207 -17.44 -0.09 -2.23
C ALA A 207 -16.62 0.45 -3.42
N ILE A 208 -15.90 1.58 -3.25
CA ILE A 208 -15.03 2.18 -4.27
C ILE A 208 -14.00 1.16 -4.73
N VAL A 209 -13.22 0.60 -3.79
CA VAL A 209 -12.16 -0.38 -4.08
C VAL A 209 -12.75 -1.67 -4.63
N THR A 210 -13.85 -2.16 -4.06
CA THR A 210 -14.52 -3.37 -4.53
C THR A 210 -14.96 -3.23 -6.00
N ARG A 211 -15.59 -2.11 -6.36
CA ARG A 211 -16.11 -1.83 -7.72
C ARG A 211 -14.98 -1.62 -8.72
N LEU A 212 -13.95 -0.84 -8.37
CA LEU A 212 -12.77 -0.65 -9.22
C LEU A 212 -12.05 -1.98 -9.49
N ASN A 213 -11.90 -2.83 -8.48
CA ASN A 213 -11.28 -4.15 -8.59
C ASN A 213 -12.10 -5.18 -9.39
N LYS A 214 -13.38 -4.94 -9.58
CA LYS A 214 -14.23 -5.69 -10.54
C LYS A 214 -14.01 -5.20 -11.99
N GLY A 215 -13.33 -4.06 -12.18
CA GLY A 215 -13.09 -3.47 -13.50
C GLY A 215 -14.18 -2.49 -13.95
N GLU A 216 -15.01 -2.01 -13.02
CA GLU A 216 -16.00 -0.98 -13.35
C GLU A 216 -15.30 0.33 -13.76
N LYS A 217 -15.92 1.09 -14.64
CA LYS A 217 -15.38 2.35 -15.17
C LYS A 217 -15.12 3.34 -14.03
N ALA A 218 -13.87 3.78 -13.89
CA ALA A 218 -13.44 4.61 -12.78
C ALA A 218 -14.27 5.89 -12.61
N THR A 219 -14.61 6.57 -13.70
CA THR A 219 -15.46 7.77 -13.67
C THR A 219 -16.85 7.49 -13.06
N THR A 220 -17.45 6.35 -13.40
CA THR A 220 -18.76 5.92 -12.86
C THR A 220 -18.66 5.65 -11.36
N VAL A 221 -17.63 4.90 -10.95
CA VAL A 221 -17.40 4.59 -9.54
C VAL A 221 -17.16 5.86 -8.72
N ILE A 222 -16.24 6.72 -9.17
CA ILE A 222 -15.89 7.96 -8.47
C ILE A 222 -17.11 8.89 -8.38
N SER A 223 -17.84 9.10 -9.48
CA SER A 223 -19.01 9.97 -9.48
C SER A 223 -20.16 9.47 -8.59
N GLY A 224 -20.32 8.15 -8.45
CA GLY A 224 -21.39 7.55 -7.65
C GLY A 224 -21.06 7.32 -6.18
N GLU A 225 -19.77 7.08 -5.86
CA GLU A 225 -19.38 6.72 -4.51
C GLU A 225 -18.83 7.90 -3.70
N PHE A 226 -18.03 8.81 -4.30
CA PHE A 226 -17.43 9.91 -3.55
C PHE A 226 -18.45 10.81 -2.85
N PRO A 227 -19.59 11.19 -3.47
CA PRO A 227 -20.60 12.02 -2.79
C PRO A 227 -21.16 11.43 -1.48
N LYS A 228 -20.97 10.15 -1.23
CA LYS A 228 -21.40 9.49 0.02
C LYS A 228 -20.45 9.78 1.19
N TRP A 229 -19.23 10.26 0.94
CA TRP A 229 -18.18 10.52 1.93
C TRP A 229 -18.18 11.98 2.41
N VAL A 230 -19.33 12.42 2.94
CA VAL A 230 -19.59 13.82 3.32
C VAL A 230 -20.02 14.00 4.79
N HIS A 231 -19.99 12.91 5.57
CA HIS A 231 -20.44 12.94 6.97
C HIS A 231 -19.28 13.02 7.95
N GLY A 232 -19.48 13.76 9.04
CA GLY A 232 -18.62 13.80 10.21
C GLY A 232 -19.49 14.06 11.45
N GLY A 233 -19.27 13.28 12.54
CA GLY A 233 -20.10 13.37 13.73
C GLY A 233 -21.60 13.14 13.48
N GLY A 234 -21.96 12.27 12.51
CA GLY A 234 -23.34 11.97 12.14
C GLY A 234 -24.04 13.05 11.28
N LYS A 235 -23.35 14.13 10.92
CA LYS A 235 -23.92 15.25 10.15
C LYS A 235 -23.20 15.42 8.80
N VAL A 236 -23.91 15.92 7.80
CA VAL A 236 -23.29 16.33 6.53
C VAL A 236 -22.49 17.59 6.76
N LEU A 237 -21.21 17.56 6.35
CA LEU A 237 -20.29 18.69 6.48
C LEU A 237 -20.13 19.41 5.11
N PRO A 238 -20.51 20.71 5.00
CA PRO A 238 -20.43 21.44 3.72
C PRO A 238 -19.03 21.46 3.10
N GLY A 239 -17.98 21.50 3.94
CA GLY A 239 -16.59 21.40 3.47
C GLY A 239 -16.29 20.08 2.77
N LEU A 240 -16.78 18.96 3.29
CA LEU A 240 -16.63 17.65 2.67
C LEU A 240 -17.44 17.55 1.38
N VAL A 241 -18.63 18.12 1.33
CA VAL A 241 -19.45 18.18 0.10
C VAL A 241 -18.68 18.92 -0.99
N ARG A 242 -18.09 20.09 -0.68
CA ARG A 242 -17.27 20.87 -1.63
C ARG A 242 -16.06 20.07 -2.10
N ARG A 243 -15.34 19.39 -1.16
CA ARG A 243 -14.17 18.58 -1.49
C ARG A 243 -14.51 17.41 -2.42
N ARG A 244 -15.57 16.66 -2.12
CA ARG A 244 -16.03 15.55 -3.00
C ARG A 244 -16.41 16.02 -4.39
N LYS A 245 -17.10 17.19 -4.51
CA LYS A 245 -17.40 17.80 -5.82
C LYS A 245 -16.13 18.12 -6.61
N ALA A 246 -15.12 18.69 -5.98
CA ALA A 246 -13.84 19.03 -6.61
C ALA A 246 -13.07 17.77 -7.04
N GLU A 247 -13.04 16.74 -6.22
CA GLU A 247 -12.40 15.45 -6.54
C GLU A 247 -13.09 14.76 -7.73
N VAL A 248 -14.43 14.74 -7.75
CA VAL A 248 -15.19 14.22 -8.91
C VAL A 248 -14.93 15.03 -10.17
N ALA A 249 -14.84 16.36 -10.05
CA ALA A 249 -14.51 17.23 -11.19
C ALA A 249 -13.10 16.96 -11.73
N LEU A 250 -12.12 16.75 -10.85
CA LEU A 250 -10.76 16.34 -11.25
C LEU A 250 -10.79 15.01 -12.00
N ALA A 251 -11.48 13.99 -11.46
CA ALA A 251 -11.55 12.66 -12.07
C ALA A 251 -12.20 12.60 -13.44
N LYS A 252 -13.05 13.60 -13.79
CA LYS A 252 -13.68 13.73 -15.11
C LYS A 252 -12.73 14.30 -16.18
N LYS A 253 -11.63 14.93 -15.79
CA LYS A 253 -10.64 15.49 -16.71
C LYS A 253 -9.75 14.38 -17.27
N THR A 254 -9.43 14.47 -18.56
CA THR A 254 -8.48 13.56 -19.21
C THR A 254 -7.07 13.76 -18.65
N ALA A 255 -6.31 12.69 -18.55
CA ALA A 255 -4.90 12.70 -18.17
C ALA A 255 -4.22 11.42 -18.66
N GLY A 256 -2.90 11.38 -18.61
CA GLY A 256 -2.14 10.17 -18.90
C GLY A 256 -2.53 8.99 -17.99
N LYS A 257 -2.22 7.77 -18.43
CA LYS A 257 -2.48 6.53 -17.66
C LYS A 257 -1.73 6.54 -16.32
N ALA A 258 -2.40 6.09 -15.26
CA ALA A 258 -1.79 5.83 -13.95
C ALA A 258 -1.76 4.34 -13.61
N LEU A 259 -2.90 3.64 -13.67
CA LEU A 259 -3.05 2.23 -13.34
C LEU A 259 -3.79 1.47 -14.43
N PRO A 260 -3.54 0.17 -14.60
CA PRO A 260 -2.45 -0.59 -13.98
C PRO A 260 -1.10 -0.16 -14.53
N CYS A 261 -0.07 -0.27 -13.74
CA CYS A 261 1.30 0.06 -14.13
C CYS A 261 1.92 -0.94 -15.10
#